data_b061e1c7a2cf21a1570cec657bc7e6c0
#
_entry.id   b061e1c7a2cf21a1570cec657bc7e6c0
#
_cell.length_a   1.000
_cell.length_b   1.000
_cell.length_c   1.000
_cell.angle_alpha   90.00
_cell.angle_beta   90.00
_cell.angle_gamma   90.00
#
_symmetry.space_group_name_H-M   'P 1'
#
loop_
_entity.id
_entity.type
_entity.pdbx_description
1 polymer ?
#
loop_
_entity_poly.entity_id
_entity_poly.type
_entity_poly.pdbx_seq_one_letter_code
_entity_poly.pdbx_strand_id
1 'polypeptide(L)'
;MERPSSSLVLAKAIRLKNKQAIWCGSLTKRTCLWMGGTYRNGWIDANIKELGSYKIQQDTKAPVITPINQQTWVSKQNFIFRLSDNLSGVQTYRGEIDGQFVLFEMNNKSVITYRFDKERLQRGKHELKLIVTDACGNESIYTHPFTW
;
A
#
# COMPACT_ATOMS: atom_id res chain seq x y z
N MET A 1 25.73 25.60 4.24
CA MET A 1 25.04 25.85 5.53
C MET A 1 23.85 24.88 5.62
N GLU A 2 24.14 23.67 6.13
CA GLU A 2 23.15 22.61 6.26
C GLU A 2 22.22 22.92 7.43
N ARG A 3 20.92 22.88 7.19
CA ARG A 3 19.93 23.00 8.27
C ARG A 3 19.92 21.68 9.05
N PRO A 4 20.01 21.71 10.37
CA PRO A 4 19.91 20.48 11.14
C PRO A 4 18.52 19.88 10.97
N SER A 5 18.46 18.62 10.57
CA SER A 5 17.22 17.84 10.58
C SER A 5 16.79 17.65 12.02
N SER A 6 15.79 18.41 12.45
CA SER A 6 15.19 18.22 13.76
C SER A 6 14.34 16.95 13.77
N SER A 7 14.96 15.83 14.07
CA SER A 7 14.25 14.62 14.46
C SER A 7 13.83 14.78 15.92
N LEU A 8 12.53 15.02 16.15
CA LEU A 8 11.97 14.97 17.48
C LEU A 8 11.55 13.55 17.77
N VAL A 9 12.19 12.91 18.75
CA VAL A 9 11.76 11.62 19.28
C VAL A 9 10.52 11.85 20.15
N LEU A 10 9.37 11.42 19.68
CA LEU A 10 8.11 11.59 20.38
C LEU A 10 7.56 10.24 20.83
N ALA A 11 7.41 10.11 22.12
CA ALA A 11 6.59 9.19 22.88
C ALA A 11 7.06 7.73 22.99
N LYS A 12 7.13 7.29 24.25
CA LYS A 12 7.28 5.89 24.65
C LYS A 12 6.05 5.10 24.21
N ALA A 13 6.22 4.21 23.25
CA ALA A 13 5.14 3.31 22.82
C ALA A 13 4.80 2.33 23.94
N ILE A 14 3.52 2.19 24.23
CA ILE A 14 3.00 1.11 25.05
C ILE A 14 3.40 -0.20 24.37
N ARG A 15 3.90 -1.17 25.14
CA ARG A 15 4.39 -2.47 24.69
C ARG A 15 3.38 -3.16 23.78
N LEU A 16 3.55 -3.05 22.46
CA LEU A 16 2.71 -3.68 21.47
C LEU A 16 3.29 -5.05 21.13
N LYS A 17 2.46 -6.08 21.19
CA LYS A 17 2.88 -7.48 21.01
C LYS A 17 3.21 -7.83 19.54
N ASN A 18 2.90 -6.98 18.57
CA ASN A 18 3.11 -7.24 17.14
C ASN A 18 3.83 -6.07 16.48
N LYS A 19 4.72 -6.40 15.53
CA LYS A 19 5.45 -5.47 14.67
C LYS A 19 4.57 -4.67 13.69
N GLN A 20 3.26 -4.88 13.74
CA GLN A 20 2.30 -4.20 12.89
C GLN A 20 2.22 -2.74 13.29
N ALA A 21 2.87 -2.02 12.56
CA ALA A 21 2.89 -0.62 12.30
C ALA A 21 2.19 0.30 13.25
N ILE A 22 2.96 1.08 13.75
CA ILE A 22 2.59 2.13 14.65
C ILE A 22 2.80 3.44 13.94
N TRP A 23 1.84 4.26 14.08
CA TRP A 23 1.67 5.47 13.37
C TRP A 23 1.57 6.66 14.30
N CYS A 24 2.18 7.76 13.90
CA CYS A 24 2.01 9.04 14.56
C CYS A 24 1.19 9.96 13.65
N GLY A 25 0.09 10.49 14.14
CA GLY A 25 -0.77 11.38 13.39
C GLY A 25 -0.95 12.73 14.05
N SER A 26 -0.90 13.78 13.23
CA SER A 26 -1.26 15.12 13.66
C SER A 26 -2.77 15.25 13.81
N LEU A 27 -3.23 15.71 14.97
CA LEU A 27 -4.63 16.03 15.24
C LEU A 27 -4.90 17.46 14.79
N THR A 28 -5.20 17.68 13.53
CA THR A 28 -5.80 18.93 13.08
C THR A 28 -7.30 18.77 12.90
N LYS A 29 -8.07 19.46 13.72
CA LYS A 29 -9.52 19.76 13.60
C LYS A 29 -10.52 18.66 13.22
N ARG A 30 -10.23 17.37 13.24
CA ARG A 30 -11.11 16.19 13.01
C ARG A 30 -10.50 15.09 12.17
N THR A 31 -9.36 15.27 11.53
CA THR A 31 -8.71 14.24 10.74
C THR A 31 -7.34 13.93 11.30
N CYS A 32 -7.04 12.65 11.40
CA CYS A 32 -5.71 12.18 11.74
C CYS A 32 -4.96 11.95 10.44
N LEU A 33 -3.91 12.74 10.20
CA LEU A 33 -3.06 12.57 9.02
C LEU A 33 -1.90 11.63 9.35
N TRP A 34 -1.69 10.67 8.51
CA TRP A 34 -0.55 9.77 8.61
C TRP A 34 0.76 10.50 8.34
N MET A 35 1.68 10.43 9.30
CA MET A 35 2.99 11.10 9.23
C MET A 35 4.15 10.12 9.07
N GLY A 36 3.86 8.83 8.94
CA GLY A 36 4.86 7.80 8.97
C GLY A 36 5.33 7.48 10.39
N GLY A 37 6.36 6.67 10.49
CA GLY A 37 7.00 6.29 11.75
C GLY A 37 7.61 4.91 11.65
N THR A 38 8.71 4.72 12.36
CA THR A 38 9.38 3.42 12.47
C THR A 38 9.36 2.97 13.92
N TYR A 39 8.85 1.78 14.16
CA TYR A 39 8.87 1.17 15.49
C TYR A 39 10.20 0.46 15.76
N ARG A 40 10.87 0.83 16.85
CA ARG A 40 12.09 0.17 17.31
C ARG A 40 12.09 0.09 18.83
N ASN A 41 12.26 -1.10 19.39
CA ASN A 41 12.49 -1.33 20.82
C ASN A 41 11.50 -0.64 21.78
N GLY A 42 10.21 -0.56 21.42
CA GLY A 42 9.21 0.10 22.24
C GLY A 42 9.05 1.60 21.97
N TRP A 43 9.77 2.15 20.98
CA TRP A 43 9.72 3.55 20.57
C TRP A 43 9.20 3.69 19.15
N ILE A 44 8.55 4.82 18.88
CA ILE A 44 8.23 5.25 17.52
C ILE A 44 9.09 6.44 17.19
N ASP A 45 9.83 6.31 16.10
CA ASP A 45 10.64 7.36 15.51
C ASP A 45 9.91 7.93 14.29
N ALA A 46 9.52 9.20 14.35
CA ALA A 46 8.78 9.87 13.29
C ALA A 46 9.28 11.30 13.08
N ASN A 47 9.37 11.69 11.81
CA ASN A 47 9.71 13.05 11.43
C ASN A 47 8.46 13.93 11.43
N ILE A 48 8.36 14.87 12.36
CA ILE A 48 7.28 15.86 12.41
C ILE A 48 7.73 17.16 11.74
N LYS A 49 6.83 17.72 10.93
CA LYS A 49 7.10 18.98 10.20
C LYS A 49 6.49 20.20 10.87
N GLU A 50 5.51 20.00 11.73
CA GLU A 50 4.74 21.07 12.37
C GLU A 50 4.55 20.75 13.86
N LEU A 51 4.48 21.81 14.68
CA LEU A 51 4.11 21.67 16.09
C LEU A 51 2.61 21.36 16.19
N GLY A 52 2.23 20.42 17.04
CA GLY A 52 0.83 20.04 17.19
C GLY A 52 0.63 18.87 18.14
N SER A 53 -0.60 18.39 18.20
CA SER A 53 -0.96 17.21 18.97
C SER A 53 -0.81 15.95 18.10
N TYR A 54 -0.13 14.95 18.61
CA TYR A 54 0.13 13.70 17.92
C TYR A 54 -0.42 12.53 18.72
N LYS A 55 -0.87 11.50 18.04
CA LYS A 55 -1.26 10.23 18.68
C LYS A 55 -0.61 9.06 17.95
N ILE A 56 -0.40 7.99 18.69
CA ILE A 56 0.03 6.71 18.15
C ILE A 56 -1.24 5.91 17.79
N GLN A 57 -1.25 5.34 16.60
CA GLN A 57 -2.35 4.50 16.14
C GLN A 57 -1.78 3.26 15.44
N GLN A 58 -2.40 2.12 15.64
CA GLN A 58 -2.02 0.88 14.98
C GLN A 58 -2.88 0.69 13.72
N ASP A 59 -2.23 0.36 12.60
CA ASP A 59 -2.91 -0.08 11.40
C ASP A 59 -2.84 -1.61 11.31
N THR A 60 -3.99 -2.23 11.36
CA THR A 60 -4.15 -3.68 11.30
C THR A 60 -4.99 -4.14 10.13
N LYS A 61 -5.40 -3.20 9.27
CA LYS A 61 -6.24 -3.51 8.12
C LYS A 61 -5.40 -3.54 6.86
N ALA A 62 -5.52 -4.61 6.12
CA ALA A 62 -4.87 -4.74 4.84
C ALA A 62 -5.51 -3.81 3.77
N PRO A 63 -4.75 -3.39 2.76
CA PRO A 63 -5.25 -2.58 1.65
C PRO A 63 -6.41 -3.27 0.92
N VAL A 64 -7.28 -2.49 0.31
CA VAL A 64 -8.39 -2.98 -0.49
C VAL A 64 -8.03 -2.94 -1.97
N ILE A 65 -8.18 -4.07 -2.64
CA ILE A 65 -7.99 -4.24 -4.08
C ILE A 65 -9.36 -4.30 -4.74
N THR A 66 -9.71 -3.31 -5.56
CA THR A 66 -10.99 -3.24 -6.25
C THR A 66 -10.80 -3.38 -7.76
N PRO A 67 -11.27 -4.45 -8.39
CA PRO A 67 -11.22 -4.59 -9.84
C PRO A 67 -12.13 -3.56 -10.53
N ILE A 68 -11.68 -3.00 -11.64
CA ILE A 68 -12.42 -2.04 -12.44
C ILE A 68 -12.75 -2.67 -13.79
N ASN A 69 -14.02 -2.70 -14.17
CA ASN A 69 -14.51 -3.24 -15.45
C ASN A 69 -14.02 -4.66 -15.77
N GLN A 70 -14.04 -5.54 -14.79
CA GLN A 70 -13.50 -6.91 -14.87
C GLN A 70 -14.01 -7.68 -16.09
N GLN A 71 -15.28 -7.52 -16.45
CA GLN A 71 -15.92 -8.22 -17.59
C GLN A 71 -15.29 -7.86 -18.95
N THR A 72 -14.59 -6.72 -19.05
CA THR A 72 -14.00 -6.25 -20.30
C THR A 72 -12.48 -6.44 -20.35
N TRP A 73 -11.87 -7.01 -19.34
CA TRP A 73 -10.41 -7.13 -19.26
C TRP A 73 -9.80 -7.86 -20.45
N VAL A 74 -10.32 -9.03 -20.76
CA VAL A 74 -9.79 -9.85 -21.86
C VAL A 74 -10.04 -9.15 -23.20
N SER A 75 -11.24 -8.61 -23.44
CA SER A 75 -11.55 -7.93 -24.69
C SER A 75 -10.75 -6.63 -24.91
N LYS A 76 -10.44 -5.92 -23.83
CA LYS A 76 -9.62 -4.71 -23.85
C LYS A 76 -8.13 -4.97 -23.64
N GLN A 77 -7.75 -6.23 -23.40
CA GLN A 77 -6.37 -6.67 -23.20
C GLN A 77 -5.66 -5.87 -22.09
N ASN A 78 -6.37 -5.64 -20.99
CA ASN A 78 -5.81 -4.94 -19.84
C ASN A 78 -6.47 -5.36 -18.53
N PHE A 79 -5.73 -5.31 -17.43
CA PHE A 79 -6.24 -5.38 -16.08
C PHE A 79 -6.19 -4.01 -15.44
N ILE A 80 -7.26 -3.60 -14.78
CA ILE A 80 -7.33 -2.30 -14.10
C ILE A 80 -7.85 -2.54 -12.68
N PHE A 81 -7.12 -2.00 -11.70
CA PHE A 81 -7.49 -2.06 -10.29
C PHE A 81 -7.42 -0.68 -9.66
N ARG A 82 -8.32 -0.46 -8.70
CA ARG A 82 -8.16 0.62 -7.71
C ARG A 82 -7.62 0.02 -6.43
N LEU A 83 -6.55 0.63 -5.92
CA LEU A 83 -5.98 0.31 -4.64
C LEU A 83 -6.35 1.40 -3.64
N SER A 84 -6.77 1.01 -2.45
CA SER A 84 -7.05 1.94 -1.37
C SER A 84 -6.66 1.34 -0.04
N ASP A 85 -6.32 2.21 0.88
CA ASP A 85 -6.06 1.85 2.25
C ASP A 85 -6.73 2.85 3.18
N ASN A 86 -7.05 2.41 4.39
CA ASN A 86 -7.81 3.23 5.32
C ASN A 86 -6.95 4.13 6.21
N LEU A 87 -5.65 3.84 6.35
CA LEU A 87 -4.81 4.53 7.32
C LEU A 87 -3.37 4.79 6.85
N SER A 88 -2.56 3.75 6.68
CA SER A 88 -1.12 3.90 6.40
C SER A 88 -0.79 4.09 4.92
N GLY A 89 -1.74 3.84 4.05
CA GLY A 89 -1.61 3.96 2.61
C GLY A 89 -0.94 2.74 1.96
N VAL A 90 -1.16 2.59 0.67
CA VAL A 90 -0.52 1.55 -0.13
C VAL A 90 0.97 1.88 -0.31
N GLN A 91 1.84 0.97 0.09
CA GLN A 91 3.29 1.11 -0.03
C GLN A 91 3.84 0.42 -1.26
N THR A 92 3.45 -0.85 -1.48
CA THR A 92 3.92 -1.64 -2.61
C THR A 92 2.80 -2.44 -3.24
N TYR A 93 2.96 -2.75 -4.52
CA TYR A 93 2.11 -3.71 -5.23
C TYR A 93 2.96 -4.54 -6.19
N ARG A 94 2.59 -5.81 -6.38
CA ARG A 94 3.27 -6.75 -7.27
C ARG A 94 2.24 -7.59 -8.02
N GLY A 95 2.27 -7.54 -9.34
CA GLY A 95 1.48 -8.39 -10.21
C GLY A 95 2.26 -9.60 -10.71
N GLU A 96 1.57 -10.72 -10.84
CA GLU A 96 2.10 -11.96 -11.42
C GLU A 96 1.04 -12.59 -12.32
N ILE A 97 1.47 -13.18 -13.44
CA ILE A 97 0.65 -14.07 -14.26
C ILE A 97 1.36 -15.41 -14.31
N ASP A 98 0.69 -16.46 -13.90
CA ASP A 98 1.24 -17.83 -13.78
C ASP A 98 2.55 -17.86 -12.97
N GLY A 99 2.63 -17.05 -11.93
CA GLY A 99 3.81 -16.90 -11.08
C GLY A 99 4.93 -16.04 -11.66
N GLN A 100 4.78 -15.52 -12.87
CA GLN A 100 5.76 -14.62 -13.48
C GLN A 100 5.39 -13.16 -13.27
N PHE A 101 6.37 -12.35 -12.87
CA PHE A 101 6.19 -10.93 -12.63
C PHE A 101 5.70 -10.20 -13.88
N VAL A 102 4.67 -9.35 -13.69
CA VAL A 102 4.16 -8.42 -14.69
C VAL A 102 4.12 -7.01 -14.12
N LEU A 103 4.48 -6.01 -14.95
CA LEU A 103 4.56 -4.63 -14.53
C LEU A 103 3.19 -3.95 -14.63
N PHE A 104 2.62 -3.60 -13.49
CA PHE A 104 1.48 -2.69 -13.41
C PHE A 104 1.98 -1.25 -13.34
N GLU A 105 1.43 -0.40 -14.18
CA GLU A 105 1.70 1.05 -14.19
C GLU A 105 0.66 1.78 -13.34
N MET A 106 1.11 2.69 -12.49
CA MET A 106 0.20 3.55 -11.72
C MET A 106 -0.14 4.80 -12.51
N ASN A 107 -1.38 4.91 -12.97
CA ASN A 107 -1.85 6.03 -13.79
C ASN A 107 -2.33 7.23 -12.96
N ASN A 108 -2.82 6.98 -11.77
CA ASN A 108 -3.23 7.96 -10.77
C ASN A 108 -2.84 7.42 -9.40
N LYS A 109 -2.85 8.25 -8.37
CA LYS A 109 -2.42 7.87 -7.00
C LYS A 109 -3.04 6.58 -6.43
N SER A 110 -4.05 6.01 -7.08
CA SER A 110 -4.76 4.82 -6.59
C SER A 110 -5.18 3.83 -7.68
N VAL A 111 -4.91 4.10 -8.95
CA VAL A 111 -5.32 3.20 -10.05
C VAL A 111 -4.09 2.64 -10.74
N ILE A 112 -4.02 1.32 -10.80
CA ILE A 112 -2.96 0.60 -11.50
C ILE A 112 -3.53 -0.13 -12.71
N THR A 113 -2.74 -0.22 -13.78
CA THR A 113 -3.12 -0.87 -15.03
C THR A 113 -1.98 -1.73 -15.54
N TYR A 114 -2.31 -2.96 -15.97
CA TYR A 114 -1.43 -3.81 -16.76
C TYR A 114 -2.04 -3.98 -18.14
N ARG A 115 -1.26 -3.79 -19.20
CA ARG A 115 -1.63 -4.08 -20.56
C ARG A 115 -1.02 -5.40 -20.99
N PHE A 116 -1.81 -6.25 -21.65
CA PHE A 116 -1.34 -7.57 -22.07
C PHE A 116 -0.14 -7.44 -23.03
N ASP A 117 0.94 -8.07 -22.65
CA ASP A 117 2.13 -8.18 -23.49
C ASP A 117 1.97 -9.46 -24.36
N LYS A 118 1.73 -9.25 -25.65
CA LYS A 118 1.49 -10.34 -26.60
C LYS A 118 2.73 -11.21 -26.86
N GLU A 119 3.91 -10.71 -26.55
CA GLU A 119 5.15 -11.46 -26.72
C GLU A 119 5.39 -12.41 -25.52
N ARG A 120 4.89 -12.04 -24.35
CA ARG A 120 5.07 -12.82 -23.12
C ARG A 120 3.87 -13.66 -22.72
N LEU A 121 2.66 -13.17 -22.99
CA LEU A 121 1.42 -13.85 -22.64
C LEU A 121 0.90 -14.64 -23.86
N GLN A 122 1.00 -15.94 -23.82
CA GLN A 122 0.46 -16.83 -24.85
C GLN A 122 -1.06 -16.97 -24.74
N ARG A 123 -1.71 -17.49 -25.76
CA ARG A 123 -3.14 -17.81 -25.68
C ARG A 123 -3.39 -19.03 -24.84
N GLY A 124 -4.37 -18.98 -23.97
CA GLY A 124 -4.69 -20.09 -23.08
C GLY A 124 -5.33 -19.66 -21.76
N LYS A 125 -5.35 -20.60 -20.83
CA LYS A 125 -5.82 -20.36 -19.45
C LYS A 125 -4.66 -19.86 -18.59
N HIS A 126 -4.90 -18.81 -17.85
CA HIS A 126 -3.90 -18.15 -17.00
C HIS A 126 -4.49 -17.79 -15.65
N GLU A 127 -3.64 -17.52 -14.68
CA GLU A 127 -4.00 -16.99 -13.38
C GLU A 127 -3.27 -15.68 -13.12
N LEU A 128 -4.04 -14.62 -12.92
CA LEU A 128 -3.52 -13.35 -12.41
C LEU A 128 -3.46 -13.40 -10.89
N LYS A 129 -2.35 -12.95 -10.31
CA LYS A 129 -2.18 -12.71 -8.89
C LYS A 129 -1.67 -11.29 -8.67
N LEU A 130 -2.34 -10.54 -7.80
CA LEU A 130 -1.95 -9.20 -7.40
C LEU A 130 -1.78 -9.16 -5.89
N ILE A 131 -0.60 -8.79 -5.44
CA ILE A 131 -0.23 -8.67 -4.03
C ILE A 131 -0.06 -7.17 -3.74
N VAL A 132 -0.70 -6.68 -2.70
CA VAL A 132 -0.63 -5.27 -2.30
C VAL A 132 -0.34 -5.18 -0.81
N THR A 133 0.66 -4.38 -0.45
CA THR A 133 1.11 -4.20 0.94
C THR A 133 1.04 -2.73 1.31
N ASP A 134 0.54 -2.43 2.50
CA ASP A 134 0.53 -1.08 3.07
C ASP A 134 1.87 -0.71 3.72
N ALA A 135 1.97 0.53 4.22
CA ALA A 135 3.19 0.97 4.91
C ALA A 135 3.39 0.31 6.28
N CYS A 136 2.43 -0.46 6.71
CA CYS A 136 2.40 -1.18 7.98
C CYS A 136 2.70 -2.66 7.84
N GLY A 137 2.88 -3.14 6.61
CA GLY A 137 3.15 -4.53 6.31
C GLY A 137 1.91 -5.42 6.30
N ASN A 138 0.70 -4.84 6.32
CA ASN A 138 -0.50 -5.64 6.10
C ASN A 138 -0.65 -5.91 4.60
N GLU A 139 -0.99 -7.15 4.26
CA GLU A 139 -1.01 -7.61 2.88
C GLU A 139 -2.39 -8.07 2.44
N SER A 140 -2.76 -7.72 1.21
CA SER A 140 -3.92 -8.26 0.50
C SER A 140 -3.48 -8.95 -0.77
N ILE A 141 -4.10 -10.09 -1.07
CA ILE A 141 -3.87 -10.87 -2.28
C ILE A 141 -5.18 -10.99 -3.04
N TYR A 142 -5.12 -10.69 -4.33
CA TYR A 142 -6.22 -10.90 -5.27
C TYR A 142 -5.78 -11.88 -6.35
N THR A 143 -6.59 -12.92 -6.60
CA THR A 143 -6.35 -13.90 -7.66
C THR A 143 -7.53 -13.94 -8.62
N HIS A 144 -7.24 -14.12 -9.91
CA HIS A 144 -8.28 -14.19 -10.93
C HIS A 144 -7.87 -15.10 -12.09
N PRO A 145 -8.57 -16.21 -12.33
CA PRO A 145 -8.36 -17.01 -13.52
C PRO A 145 -8.97 -16.33 -14.73
N PHE A 146 -8.27 -16.35 -15.86
CA PHE A 146 -8.76 -15.80 -17.12
C PHE A 146 -8.33 -16.65 -18.31
N THR A 147 -9.00 -16.50 -19.42
CA THR A 147 -8.62 -17.14 -20.68
C THR A 147 -8.42 -16.08 -21.74
N TRP A 148 -7.29 -16.11 -22.41
CA TRP A 148 -6.93 -15.14 -23.44
C TRP A 148 -6.64 -15.78 -24.78
#